data_df02b5367029487d1e1bb2540b5b9802
#
_entry.id   df02b5367029487d1e1bb2540b5b9802
#
_cell.length_a   1.000
_cell.length_b   1.000
_cell.length_c   1.000
_cell.angle_alpha   90.00
_cell.angle_beta   90.00
_cell.angle_gamma   90.00
#
_symmetry.space_group_name_H-M   'P 1'
#
loop_
_entity.id
_entity.type
_entity.pdbx_description
1 polymer ?
#
loop_
_entity_poly.entity_id
_entity_poly.type
_entity_poly.pdbx_seq_one_letter_code
_entity_poly.pdbx_strand_id
1 'polypeptide(L)'
;MYKKQKMEYLRKNLQYLLDSRGESRVSLCDRTGLNRTTIYNILDGRVQSVHSSTIQKVSNFFGVSYSEIETTDIAEKERIDAIVSYEGNMNPSAVPLFRQSECVTTEFFESKIGSLIVGRELTYYFGFGPNIVAILLENDFSGKYNAGDLLIVRRGNYQSDNPKLCFEPKQKKFHISEFYIENADDLIVIGDIMEERFGYGKKI
;
A
#
# COMPACT_ATOMS: atom_id res chain seq x y z
N MET A 1 1.07 21.85 -10.50
CA MET A 1 0.94 20.82 -9.48
C MET A 1 1.24 19.43 -10.03
N TYR A 2 0.53 18.97 -11.05
CA TYR A 2 0.69 17.63 -11.65
C TYR A 2 2.09 17.25 -12.17
N LYS A 3 2.83 18.18 -12.82
CA LYS A 3 4.18 17.89 -13.33
C LYS A 3 5.22 17.66 -12.22
N LYS A 4 5.15 18.41 -11.13
CA LYS A 4 6.05 18.27 -10.00
C LYS A 4 5.89 16.91 -9.33
N GLN A 5 4.67 16.47 -9.15
CA GLN A 5 4.29 15.19 -8.57
C GLN A 5 4.81 14.00 -9.40
N LYS A 6 4.63 14.05 -10.73
CA LYS A 6 5.19 13.02 -11.63
C LYS A 6 6.72 12.89 -11.52
N MET A 7 7.42 14.00 -11.40
CA MET A 7 8.87 13.99 -11.24
C MET A 7 9.31 13.42 -9.89
N GLU A 8 8.51 13.63 -8.85
CA GLU A 8 8.75 13.09 -7.52
C GLU A 8 8.58 11.56 -7.51
N TYR A 9 7.50 11.05 -8.10
CA TYR A 9 7.31 9.62 -8.33
C TYR A 9 8.43 9.01 -9.17
N LEU A 10 8.76 9.62 -10.30
CA LEU A 10 9.84 9.14 -11.16
C LEU A 10 11.16 9.01 -10.40
N ARG A 11 11.54 10.01 -9.60
CA ARG A 11 12.76 10.00 -8.80
C ARG A 11 12.73 8.91 -7.73
N LYS A 12 11.64 8.83 -6.95
CA LYS A 12 11.46 7.85 -5.89
C LYS A 12 11.50 6.43 -6.45
N ASN A 13 10.76 6.19 -7.51
CA ASN A 13 10.67 4.89 -8.16
C ASN A 13 11.99 4.47 -8.80
N LEU A 14 12.69 5.40 -9.46
CA LEU A 14 14.00 5.11 -10.06
C LEU A 14 15.03 4.72 -8.99
N GLN A 15 15.08 5.42 -7.86
CA GLN A 15 15.96 5.05 -6.76
C GLN A 15 15.59 3.67 -6.19
N TYR A 16 14.31 3.43 -5.91
CA TYR A 16 13.83 2.14 -5.42
C TYR A 16 14.17 0.99 -6.36
N LEU A 17 13.94 1.16 -7.68
CA LEU A 17 14.20 0.12 -8.66
C LEU A 17 15.70 -0.19 -8.81
N LEU A 18 16.58 0.80 -8.72
CA LEU A 18 18.01 0.58 -8.66
C LEU A 18 18.38 -0.27 -7.43
N ASP A 19 17.93 0.14 -6.27
CA ASP A 19 18.27 -0.52 -5.01
C ASP A 19 17.70 -1.94 -4.93
N SER A 20 16.42 -2.11 -5.25
CA SER A 20 15.72 -3.40 -5.16
C SER A 20 16.16 -4.43 -6.20
N ARG A 21 16.66 -3.99 -7.35
CA ARG A 21 17.17 -4.87 -8.42
C ARG A 21 18.70 -5.05 -8.37
N GLY A 22 19.37 -4.45 -7.40
CA GLY A 22 20.84 -4.50 -7.28
C GLY A 22 21.57 -3.84 -8.44
N GLU A 23 20.94 -2.87 -9.10
CA GLU A 23 21.51 -2.15 -10.24
C GLU A 23 22.17 -0.84 -9.79
N SER A 24 23.24 -0.47 -10.47
CA SER A 24 23.89 0.82 -10.24
C SER A 24 23.44 1.87 -11.27
N ARG A 25 23.61 3.14 -10.95
CA ARG A 25 23.39 4.24 -11.90
C ARG A 25 24.23 4.07 -13.17
N VAL A 26 25.43 3.48 -13.04
CA VAL A 26 26.35 3.25 -14.14
C VAL A 26 25.84 2.10 -15.03
N SER A 27 25.45 0.97 -14.43
CA SER A 27 24.92 -0.19 -15.19
C SER A 27 23.65 0.17 -15.95
N LEU A 28 22.75 0.97 -15.35
CA LEU A 28 21.57 1.48 -16.02
C LEU A 28 21.95 2.30 -17.26
N CYS A 29 22.90 3.24 -17.14
CA CYS A 29 23.32 4.07 -18.25
C CYS A 29 23.97 3.25 -19.38
N ASP A 30 24.87 2.36 -19.04
CA ASP A 30 25.62 1.56 -20.01
C ASP A 30 24.70 0.59 -20.79
N ARG A 31 23.69 0.01 -20.13
CA ARG A 31 22.73 -0.93 -20.75
C ARG A 31 21.61 -0.25 -21.54
N THR A 32 21.23 0.96 -21.16
CA THR A 32 20.16 1.72 -21.84
C THR A 32 20.65 2.73 -22.86
N GLY A 33 21.95 3.03 -22.87
CA GLY A 33 22.54 4.10 -23.67
C GLY A 33 22.07 5.50 -23.23
N LEU A 34 21.69 5.65 -21.97
CA LEU A 34 21.32 6.95 -21.39
C LEU A 34 22.56 7.70 -20.88
N ASN A 35 22.53 9.02 -21.02
CA ASN A 35 23.61 9.86 -20.51
C ASN A 35 23.62 9.83 -18.97
N ARG A 36 24.80 9.58 -18.39
CA ARG A 36 25.01 9.56 -16.94
C ARG A 36 24.52 10.83 -16.26
N THR A 37 24.84 11.98 -16.84
CA THR A 37 24.40 13.28 -16.30
C THR A 37 22.88 13.38 -16.17
N THR A 38 22.13 12.83 -17.14
CA THR A 38 20.66 12.82 -17.11
C THR A 38 20.15 12.01 -15.93
N ILE A 39 20.64 10.79 -15.74
CA ILE A 39 20.21 9.91 -14.63
C ILE A 39 20.58 10.50 -13.26
N TYR A 40 21.79 11.02 -13.12
CA TYR A 40 22.21 11.68 -11.88
C TYR A 40 21.35 12.92 -11.56
N ASN A 41 21.04 13.75 -12.55
CA ASN A 41 20.21 14.93 -12.35
C ASN A 41 18.76 14.57 -11.99
N ILE A 42 18.21 13.45 -12.50
CA ILE A 42 16.88 12.96 -12.10
C ILE A 42 16.92 12.56 -10.62
N LEU A 43 17.86 11.72 -10.23
CA LEU A 43 17.99 11.20 -8.87
C LEU A 43 18.31 12.29 -7.84
N ASP A 44 19.12 13.28 -8.23
CA ASP A 44 19.46 14.42 -7.38
C ASP A 44 18.35 15.49 -7.34
N GLY A 45 17.26 15.31 -8.10
CA GLY A 45 16.14 16.26 -8.14
C GLY A 45 16.45 17.59 -8.84
N ARG A 46 17.50 17.62 -9.69
CA ARG A 46 17.97 18.84 -10.37
C ARG A 46 17.19 19.18 -11.64
N VAL A 47 16.31 18.28 -12.09
CA VAL A 47 15.49 18.48 -13.30
C VAL A 47 14.02 18.56 -12.96
N GLN A 48 13.29 19.42 -13.68
CA GLN A 48 11.84 19.60 -13.53
C GLN A 48 11.02 18.82 -14.57
N SER A 49 11.68 18.29 -15.58
CA SER A 49 11.04 17.44 -16.60
C SER A 49 12.07 16.53 -17.25
N VAL A 50 11.61 15.38 -17.72
CA VAL A 50 12.41 14.37 -18.42
C VAL A 50 11.75 14.05 -19.74
N HIS A 51 12.54 13.82 -20.79
CA HIS A 51 12.04 13.41 -22.08
C HIS A 51 11.35 12.04 -22.00
N SER A 52 10.23 11.88 -22.70
CA SER A 52 9.47 10.64 -22.75
C SER A 52 10.32 9.43 -23.19
N SER A 53 11.25 9.64 -24.10
CA SER A 53 12.18 8.59 -24.54
C SER A 53 13.11 8.10 -23.41
N THR A 54 13.52 8.97 -22.50
CA THR A 54 14.32 8.60 -21.34
C THR A 54 13.50 7.77 -20.37
N ILE A 55 12.26 8.21 -20.07
CA ILE A 55 11.35 7.48 -19.20
C ILE A 55 11.04 6.10 -19.79
N GLN A 56 10.77 6.03 -21.10
CA GLN A 56 10.51 4.77 -21.80
C GLN A 56 11.68 3.79 -21.69
N LYS A 57 12.92 4.26 -21.88
CA LYS A 57 14.12 3.41 -21.74
C LYS A 57 14.29 2.89 -20.31
N VAL A 58 14.07 3.73 -19.32
CA VAL A 58 14.13 3.36 -17.90
C VAL A 58 13.03 2.33 -17.58
N SER A 59 11.80 2.60 -17.99
CA SER A 59 10.66 1.70 -17.79
C SER A 59 10.90 0.32 -18.42
N ASN A 60 11.37 0.28 -19.68
CA ASN A 60 11.69 -0.95 -20.37
C ASN A 60 12.82 -1.74 -19.68
N PHE A 61 13.83 -1.04 -19.17
CA PHE A 61 14.96 -1.66 -18.48
C PHE A 61 14.53 -2.39 -17.21
N PHE A 62 13.64 -1.78 -16.44
CA PHE A 62 13.14 -2.36 -15.18
C PHE A 62 11.89 -3.23 -15.35
N GLY A 63 11.32 -3.30 -16.55
CA GLY A 63 10.09 -4.06 -16.80
C GLY A 63 8.84 -3.49 -16.15
N VAL A 64 8.81 -2.15 -15.92
CA VAL A 64 7.65 -1.44 -15.38
C VAL A 64 6.96 -0.63 -16.49
N SER A 65 5.67 -0.32 -16.32
CA SER A 65 5.00 0.49 -17.35
C SER A 65 5.43 1.95 -17.29
N TYR A 66 5.36 2.64 -18.44
CA TYR A 66 5.64 4.07 -18.54
C TYR A 66 4.74 4.90 -17.59
N SER A 67 3.48 4.51 -17.46
CA SER A 67 2.54 5.20 -16.59
C SER A 67 2.87 4.98 -15.12
N GLU A 68 3.14 3.75 -14.72
CA GLU A 68 3.41 3.41 -13.32
C GLU A 68 4.62 4.14 -12.76
N ILE A 69 5.71 4.27 -13.54
CA ILE A 69 6.92 4.92 -13.04
C ILE A 69 6.73 6.40 -12.70
N GLU A 70 5.71 7.06 -13.31
CA GLU A 70 5.38 8.47 -13.10
C GLU A 70 4.20 8.72 -12.14
N THR A 71 3.37 7.70 -11.85
CA THR A 71 2.09 7.93 -11.17
C THR A 71 1.82 7.01 -9.99
N THR A 72 2.61 5.95 -9.82
CA THR A 72 2.38 4.93 -8.79
C THR A 72 3.60 4.82 -7.89
N ASP A 73 3.41 4.63 -6.60
CA ASP A 73 4.47 4.22 -5.68
C ASP A 73 4.78 2.74 -5.93
N ILE A 74 5.84 2.46 -6.70
CA ILE A 74 6.21 1.08 -7.08
C ILE A 74 6.65 0.28 -5.86
N ALA A 75 7.36 0.88 -4.91
CA ALA A 75 7.79 0.22 -3.68
C ALA A 75 6.58 -0.29 -2.88
N GLU A 76 5.58 0.58 -2.69
CA GLU A 76 4.36 0.21 -1.98
C GLU A 76 3.52 -0.81 -2.76
N LYS A 77 3.42 -0.66 -4.08
CA LYS A 77 2.76 -1.65 -4.93
C LYS A 77 3.40 -3.03 -4.80
N GLU A 78 4.73 -3.13 -4.95
CA GLU A 78 5.44 -4.41 -4.83
C GLU A 78 5.35 -4.99 -3.41
N ARG A 79 5.34 -4.15 -2.37
CA ARG A 79 5.12 -4.59 -0.99
C ARG A 79 3.74 -5.22 -0.83
N ILE A 80 2.70 -4.58 -1.37
CA ILE A 80 1.33 -5.11 -1.33
C ILE A 80 1.23 -6.41 -2.13
N ASP A 81 1.78 -6.43 -3.36
CA ASP A 81 1.75 -7.61 -4.22
C ASP A 81 2.47 -8.80 -3.58
N ALA A 82 3.54 -8.57 -2.82
CA ALA A 82 4.27 -9.61 -2.11
C ALA A 82 3.44 -10.31 -1.01
N ILE A 83 2.49 -9.61 -0.40
CA ILE A 83 1.60 -10.18 0.65
C ILE A 83 0.30 -10.75 0.07
N VAL A 84 -0.01 -10.49 -1.20
CA VAL A 84 -1.18 -11.07 -1.88
C VAL A 84 -0.92 -12.54 -2.18
N SER A 85 -1.86 -13.41 -1.79
CA SER A 85 -1.85 -14.82 -2.13
C SER A 85 -3.09 -15.16 -2.96
N TYR A 86 -2.89 -15.47 -4.23
CA TYR A 86 -4.00 -15.81 -5.12
C TYR A 86 -4.79 -17.03 -4.63
N GLU A 87 -4.12 -18.02 -4.07
CA GLU A 87 -4.78 -19.23 -3.55
C GLU A 87 -5.67 -18.96 -2.34
N GLY A 88 -5.24 -18.09 -1.41
CA GLY A 88 -6.02 -17.72 -0.23
C GLY A 88 -6.92 -16.49 -0.44
N ASN A 89 -6.54 -15.59 -1.35
CA ASN A 89 -7.29 -14.35 -1.61
C ASN A 89 -8.51 -14.53 -2.52
N MET A 90 -8.64 -15.67 -3.18
CA MET A 90 -9.73 -15.95 -4.11
C MET A 90 -10.99 -16.49 -3.41
N ASN A 91 -10.94 -16.72 -2.10
CA ASN A 91 -12.13 -17.09 -1.32
C ASN A 91 -12.73 -15.85 -0.63
N PRO A 92 -13.72 -15.19 -1.27
CA PRO A 92 -14.30 -13.96 -0.71
C PRO A 92 -15.15 -14.21 0.54
N SER A 93 -15.47 -15.45 0.85
CA SER A 93 -16.34 -15.80 1.98
C SER A 93 -15.60 -16.01 3.29
N ALA A 94 -14.28 -16.29 3.25
CA ALA A 94 -13.46 -16.56 4.44
C ALA A 94 -12.45 -15.43 4.67
N VAL A 95 -12.64 -14.69 5.76
CA VAL A 95 -11.84 -13.51 6.07
C VAL A 95 -11.21 -13.68 7.45
N PRO A 96 -9.86 -13.63 7.56
CA PRO A 96 -9.19 -13.78 8.85
C PRO A 96 -9.49 -12.58 9.75
N LEU A 97 -9.77 -12.88 11.03
CA LEU A 97 -10.14 -11.92 12.05
C LEU A 97 -8.90 -11.48 12.84
N PHE A 98 -8.73 -10.18 12.96
CA PHE A 98 -7.76 -9.52 13.83
C PHE A 98 -8.47 -8.70 14.90
N ARG A 99 -7.82 -8.52 16.04
CA ARG A 99 -8.21 -7.51 17.03
C ARG A 99 -7.60 -6.16 16.63
N GLN A 100 -8.23 -5.09 17.06
CA GLN A 100 -7.75 -3.73 16.78
C GLN A 100 -6.28 -3.53 17.19
N SER A 101 -5.87 -4.06 18.34
CA SER A 101 -4.49 -3.98 18.84
C SER A 101 -3.47 -4.72 17.96
N GLU A 102 -3.89 -5.71 17.19
CA GLU A 102 -3.02 -6.50 16.32
C GLU A 102 -2.75 -5.81 14.98
N CYS A 103 -3.55 -4.81 14.59
CA CYS A 103 -3.46 -4.15 13.29
C CYS A 103 -2.17 -3.35 13.05
N VAL A 104 -1.38 -3.14 14.09
CA VAL A 104 -0.08 -2.42 14.03
C VAL A 104 1.12 -3.36 14.13
N THR A 105 0.89 -4.66 14.10
CA THR A 105 1.96 -5.67 14.19
C THR A 105 2.54 -6.03 12.83
N THR A 106 3.77 -6.52 12.82
CA THR A 106 4.44 -7.05 11.63
C THR A 106 3.62 -8.19 11.00
N GLU A 107 3.05 -9.07 11.81
CA GLU A 107 2.19 -10.16 11.33
C GLU A 107 1.03 -9.65 10.49
N PHE A 108 0.36 -8.60 10.94
CA PHE A 108 -0.75 -7.99 10.20
C PHE A 108 -0.31 -7.52 8.81
N PHE A 109 0.85 -6.88 8.68
CA PHE A 109 1.27 -6.28 7.43
C PHE A 109 1.97 -7.26 6.47
N GLU A 110 2.69 -8.25 6.99
CA GLU A 110 3.59 -9.09 6.18
C GLU A 110 3.02 -10.49 5.89
N SER A 111 2.05 -10.96 6.69
CA SER A 111 1.51 -12.31 6.47
C SER A 111 0.60 -12.40 5.25
N LYS A 112 0.75 -13.46 4.48
CA LYS A 112 -0.15 -13.79 3.36
C LYS A 112 -1.52 -14.20 3.87
N ILE A 113 -2.58 -13.80 3.18
CA ILE A 113 -3.97 -14.14 3.57
C ILE A 113 -4.18 -15.66 3.68
N GLY A 114 -3.60 -16.45 2.78
CA GLY A 114 -3.72 -17.90 2.84
C GLY A 114 -3.19 -18.50 4.15
N SER A 115 -2.08 -17.98 4.68
CA SER A 115 -1.54 -18.41 5.98
C SER A 115 -2.44 -17.97 7.14
N LEU A 116 -3.00 -16.77 7.07
CA LEU A 116 -3.90 -16.22 8.09
C LEU A 116 -5.22 -17.00 8.17
N ILE A 117 -5.78 -17.42 7.03
CA ILE A 117 -7.03 -18.22 6.97
C ILE A 117 -6.86 -19.56 7.72
N VAL A 118 -5.68 -20.16 7.67
CA VAL A 118 -5.41 -21.44 8.35
C VAL A 118 -5.21 -21.26 9.85
N GLY A 119 -4.60 -20.16 10.28
CA GLY A 119 -4.14 -19.96 11.65
C GLY A 119 -5.02 -19.09 12.56
N ARG A 120 -6.07 -18.44 12.02
CA ARG A 120 -6.86 -17.46 12.77
C ARG A 120 -8.35 -17.77 12.77
N GLU A 121 -9.08 -17.15 13.69
CA GLU A 121 -10.53 -17.09 13.62
C GLU A 121 -10.97 -16.42 12.32
N LEU A 122 -12.08 -16.88 11.76
CA LEU A 122 -12.60 -16.41 10.49
C LEU A 122 -13.96 -15.76 10.65
N THR A 123 -14.23 -14.77 9.85
CA THR A 123 -15.57 -14.26 9.57
C THR A 123 -15.84 -14.34 8.07
N TYR A 124 -16.94 -13.77 7.61
CA TYR A 124 -17.32 -13.80 6.21
C TYR A 124 -17.35 -12.41 5.59
N TYR A 125 -17.12 -12.34 4.28
CA TYR A 125 -17.31 -11.15 3.46
C TYR A 125 -17.74 -11.58 2.05
N PHE A 126 -18.82 -10.98 1.55
CA PHE A 126 -19.41 -11.36 0.25
C PHE A 126 -18.97 -10.41 -0.89
N GLY A 127 -18.07 -9.48 -0.64
CA GLY A 127 -17.49 -8.62 -1.67
C GLY A 127 -16.33 -9.27 -2.41
N PHE A 128 -15.70 -8.50 -3.28
CA PHE A 128 -14.57 -8.93 -4.10
C PHE A 128 -13.30 -8.18 -3.73
N GLY A 129 -12.18 -8.81 -3.98
CA GLY A 129 -10.86 -8.21 -3.88
C GLY A 129 -9.86 -9.07 -3.10
N PRO A 130 -8.57 -8.89 -3.39
CA PRO A 130 -7.51 -9.53 -2.63
C PRO A 130 -7.24 -8.79 -1.32
N ASN A 131 -6.52 -9.46 -0.43
CA ASN A 131 -5.95 -8.89 0.78
C ASN A 131 -6.97 -8.34 1.79
N ILE A 132 -8.14 -9.00 1.86
CA ILE A 132 -9.23 -8.64 2.78
C ILE A 132 -9.00 -9.31 4.14
N VAL A 133 -9.16 -8.53 5.20
CA VAL A 133 -9.13 -8.96 6.60
C VAL A 133 -10.32 -8.35 7.35
N ALA A 134 -10.68 -8.92 8.48
CA ALA A 134 -11.64 -8.35 9.40
C ALA A 134 -10.94 -7.84 10.65
N ILE A 135 -11.40 -6.74 11.20
CA ILE A 135 -10.85 -6.10 12.40
C ILE A 135 -11.98 -5.93 13.41
N LEU A 136 -11.89 -6.65 14.54
CA LEU A 136 -12.79 -6.47 15.67
C LEU A 136 -12.25 -5.33 16.54
N LEU A 137 -13.07 -4.31 16.73
CA LEU A 137 -12.70 -3.15 17.51
C LEU A 137 -12.73 -3.46 19.01
N GLU A 138 -11.67 -3.07 19.72
CA GLU A 138 -11.52 -3.25 21.16
C GLU A 138 -11.80 -1.95 21.92
N ASN A 139 -11.66 -0.80 21.24
CA ASN A 139 -11.86 0.52 21.81
C ASN A 139 -12.65 1.41 20.86
N ASP A 140 -13.39 2.33 21.44
CA ASP A 140 -14.10 3.36 20.69
C ASP A 140 -13.11 4.34 20.05
N PHE A 141 -13.42 4.80 18.84
CA PHE A 141 -12.65 5.85 18.16
C PHE A 141 -13.49 6.64 17.14
N SER A 142 -13.01 7.83 16.80
CA SER A 142 -13.64 8.76 15.83
C SER A 142 -15.10 9.15 16.14
N GLY A 143 -15.61 8.86 17.35
CA GLY A 143 -16.99 9.17 17.74
C GLY A 143 -18.08 8.39 16.99
N LYS A 144 -17.70 7.54 16.03
CA LYS A 144 -18.59 6.71 15.20
C LYS A 144 -18.50 5.22 15.55
N TYR A 145 -17.31 4.74 15.85
CA TYR A 145 -17.00 3.33 16.04
C TYR A 145 -16.86 2.98 17.51
N ASN A 146 -17.46 1.86 17.91
CA ASN A 146 -17.46 1.41 19.29
C ASN A 146 -16.75 0.06 19.43
N ALA A 147 -16.30 -0.23 20.62
CA ALA A 147 -15.82 -1.57 20.96
C ALA A 147 -16.89 -2.63 20.65
N GLY A 148 -16.46 -3.70 19.94
CA GLY A 148 -17.34 -4.75 19.46
C GLY A 148 -17.88 -4.55 18.04
N ASP A 149 -17.61 -3.42 17.40
CA ASP A 149 -17.87 -3.26 15.98
C ASP A 149 -16.81 -4.02 15.14
N LEU A 150 -17.17 -4.45 13.94
CA LEU A 150 -16.29 -5.15 13.02
C LEU A 150 -16.11 -4.34 11.75
N LEU A 151 -14.88 -4.14 11.34
CA LEU A 151 -14.54 -3.52 10.06
C LEU A 151 -13.98 -4.60 9.12
N ILE A 152 -14.50 -4.67 7.90
CA ILE A 152 -13.86 -5.43 6.82
C ILE A 152 -12.94 -4.47 6.09
N VAL A 153 -11.66 -4.81 6.02
CA VAL A 153 -10.61 -3.91 5.55
C VAL A 153 -9.79 -4.59 4.46
N ARG A 154 -9.57 -3.89 3.36
CA ARG A 154 -8.56 -4.27 2.37
C ARG A 154 -7.23 -3.66 2.79
N ARG A 155 -6.30 -4.51 3.29
CA ARG A 155 -5.00 -4.06 3.79
C ARG A 155 -4.18 -3.37 2.70
N GLY A 156 -3.59 -2.23 3.05
CA GLY A 156 -2.70 -1.48 2.19
C GLY A 156 -3.27 -0.10 1.82
N ASN A 157 -2.42 0.72 1.21
CA ASN A 157 -2.77 2.08 0.83
C ASN A 157 -3.10 2.15 -0.66
N TYR A 158 -4.35 1.86 -1.02
CA TYR A 158 -4.83 1.92 -2.41
C TYR A 158 -5.36 3.31 -2.75
N GLN A 159 -5.21 3.72 -4.00
CA GLN A 159 -5.96 4.85 -4.54
C GLN A 159 -7.41 4.41 -4.77
N SER A 160 -8.29 4.75 -3.85
CA SER A 160 -9.71 4.42 -3.89
C SER A 160 -10.51 5.51 -3.19
N ASP A 161 -11.82 5.56 -3.46
CA ASP A 161 -12.77 6.46 -2.81
C ASP A 161 -13.24 5.93 -1.44
N ASN A 162 -12.77 4.75 -1.03
CA ASN A 162 -13.12 4.18 0.26
C ASN A 162 -12.42 4.91 1.41
N PRO A 163 -13.08 5.08 2.56
CA PRO A 163 -12.45 5.58 3.77
C PRO A 163 -11.26 4.71 4.19
N LYS A 164 -10.22 5.32 4.71
CA LYS A 164 -9.00 4.65 5.18
C LYS A 164 -9.01 4.51 6.69
N LEU A 165 -8.78 3.30 7.17
CA LEU A 165 -8.42 3.11 8.57
C LEU A 165 -6.93 3.41 8.73
N CYS A 166 -6.60 4.31 9.66
CA CYS A 166 -5.25 4.76 9.92
C CYS A 166 -4.91 4.65 11.40
N PHE A 167 -3.61 4.53 11.69
CA PHE A 167 -3.08 4.55 13.04
C PHE A 167 -1.99 5.62 13.15
N GLU A 168 -2.08 6.45 14.17
CA GLU A 168 -1.08 7.45 14.50
C GLU A 168 -0.19 6.95 15.65
N PRO A 169 1.06 6.53 15.37
CA PRO A 169 1.93 5.92 16.39
C PRO A 169 2.26 6.85 17.56
N LYS A 170 2.42 8.15 17.29
CA LYS A 170 2.77 9.16 18.31
C LYS A 170 1.67 9.30 19.37
N GLN A 171 0.41 9.30 18.95
CA GLN A 171 -0.74 9.42 19.84
C GLN A 171 -1.34 8.06 20.25
N LYS A 172 -0.88 6.97 19.62
CA LYS A 172 -1.44 5.62 19.78
C LYS A 172 -2.95 5.57 19.53
N LYS A 173 -3.41 6.28 18.50
CA LYS A 173 -4.83 6.42 18.17
C LYS A 173 -5.14 5.96 16.76
N PHE A 174 -6.30 5.31 16.63
CA PHE A 174 -6.90 5.03 15.33
C PHE A 174 -7.79 6.20 14.90
N HIS A 175 -7.84 6.45 13.62
CA HIS A 175 -8.76 7.41 13.00
C HIS A 175 -9.09 7.01 11.57
N ILE A 176 -10.10 7.66 11.00
CA ILE A 176 -10.54 7.47 9.63
C ILE A 176 -10.11 8.67 8.80
N SER A 177 -9.55 8.40 7.64
CA SER A 177 -9.35 9.40 6.60
C SER A 177 -10.32 9.14 5.45
N GLU A 178 -11.06 10.16 5.05
CA GLU A 178 -11.97 10.13 3.90
C GLU A 178 -11.21 10.17 2.57
N PHE A 179 -9.90 10.43 2.59
CA PHE A 179 -9.09 10.64 1.40
C PHE A 179 -7.88 9.70 1.38
N TYR A 180 -7.40 9.44 0.17
CA TYR A 180 -6.12 8.78 -0.03
C TYR A 180 -4.98 9.60 0.60
N ILE A 181 -4.10 8.92 1.34
CA ILE A 181 -2.98 9.53 2.04
C ILE A 181 -1.71 9.31 1.19
N GLU A 182 -1.24 10.38 0.56
CA GLU A 182 -0.11 10.31 -0.36
C GLU A 182 1.25 10.24 0.37
N ASN A 183 1.38 10.96 1.50
CA ASN A 183 2.59 10.99 2.33
C ASN A 183 2.18 10.72 3.79
N ALA A 184 2.50 9.54 4.27
CA ALA A 184 2.13 9.08 5.60
C ALA A 184 3.34 9.09 6.56
N ASP A 185 4.15 10.16 6.59
CA ASP A 185 5.36 10.22 7.42
C ASP A 185 5.07 9.99 8.92
N ASP A 186 3.89 10.37 9.38
CA ASP A 186 3.44 10.22 10.78
C ASP A 186 2.26 9.26 10.95
N LEU A 187 1.76 8.62 9.89
CA LEU A 187 0.58 7.77 9.89
C LEU A 187 0.87 6.40 9.30
N ILE A 188 0.34 5.35 9.94
CA ILE A 188 0.31 4.01 9.36
C ILE A 188 -1.07 3.81 8.73
N VAL A 189 -1.13 3.67 7.42
CA VAL A 189 -2.37 3.30 6.72
C VAL A 189 -2.59 1.80 6.87
N ILE A 190 -3.64 1.42 7.59
CA ILE A 190 -4.04 0.02 7.81
C ILE A 190 -4.68 -0.54 6.54
N GLY A 191 -5.60 0.21 5.96
CA GLY A 191 -6.24 -0.16 4.70
C GLY A 191 -7.56 0.55 4.44
N ASP A 192 -8.20 0.17 3.33
CA ASP A 192 -9.52 0.68 2.92
C ASP A 192 -10.62 -0.03 3.69
N ILE A 193 -11.57 0.71 4.25
CA ILE A 193 -12.77 0.16 4.88
C ILE A 193 -13.76 -0.22 3.77
N MET A 194 -14.03 -1.52 3.64
CA MET A 194 -14.90 -2.09 2.62
C MET A 194 -16.33 -2.31 3.14
N GLU A 195 -16.47 -2.63 4.43
CA GLU A 195 -17.76 -2.88 5.08
C GLU A 195 -17.66 -2.60 6.59
N GLU A 196 -18.74 -2.09 7.16
CA GLU A 196 -18.87 -1.79 8.59
C GLU A 196 -20.01 -2.63 9.19
N ARG A 197 -19.76 -3.33 10.30
CA ARG A 197 -20.76 -4.12 11.02
C ARG A 197 -20.83 -3.67 12.48
N PHE A 198 -21.87 -2.96 12.81
CA PHE A 198 -22.06 -2.41 14.16
C PHE A 198 -22.59 -3.47 15.13
N GLY A 199 -22.00 -3.51 16.33
CA GLY A 199 -22.42 -4.41 17.40
C GLY A 199 -22.11 -5.90 17.18
N TYR A 200 -21.22 -6.25 16.26
CA TYR A 200 -20.85 -7.63 15.91
C TYR A 200 -20.34 -8.45 17.11
N GLY A 201 -19.52 -7.86 17.97
CA GLY A 201 -18.94 -8.52 19.14
C GLY A 201 -19.78 -8.43 20.42
N LYS A 202 -20.94 -7.79 20.38
CA LYS A 202 -21.85 -7.76 21.53
C LYS A 202 -22.55 -9.11 21.61
N LYS A 203 -22.16 -9.93 22.59
CA LYS A 203 -22.96 -11.11 22.95
C LYS A 203 -24.34 -10.62 23.37
N ILE A 204 -25.40 -11.09 22.67
CA ILE A 204 -26.77 -10.97 23.09
C ILE A 204 -26.97 -11.75 24.39
#